data_fd01d052af73a1c15bc670816b4947fe
#
_entry.id   fd01d052af73a1c15bc670816b4947fe
#
_cell.length_a   1.000
_cell.length_b   1.000
_cell.length_c   1.000
_cell.angle_alpha   90.00
_cell.angle_beta   90.00
_cell.angle_gamma   90.00
#
_symmetry.space_group_name_H-M   'P 1'
#
loop_
_entity.id
_entity.type
_entity.pdbx_description
1 polymer ?
#
loop_
_entity_poly.entity_id
_entity_poly.type
_entity_poly.pdbx_seq_one_letter_code
_entity_poly.pdbx_strand_id
1 'polypeptide(L)'
;LEDLKKCPDAWIDACITDPPYGMGMEHWDHSVPSVDIWNEVKRVLKPGAFCLSFCSPQLYHRMASAVDDSGLLVKDQIIWMITTKMAKKNGLKPAHEPVVVAQKKPEGTIQANFDKWGTGVVDTDNNRTPWDGKPPTGWVKGGHQRRKFGKEGKTTGTQAEFGKENANPAGRVPMNIVGYFDDPKHQKYFYAPRVTRKERGEFNDHPTPKPISLMTHLVRLFSPEGGTVLDPFCGSGSTGIAALNEGRKFIGIDLEKH
;
A
#
# COMPACT_ATOMS: atom_id res chain seq x y z
N LEU A 1 10.45 -16.48 9.81
CA LEU A 1 9.28 -17.13 10.40
C LEU A 1 9.41 -17.22 11.93
N GLU A 2 10.55 -17.69 12.45
CA GLU A 2 10.74 -17.89 13.88
C GLU A 2 10.64 -16.58 14.68
N ASP A 3 11.09 -15.45 14.15
CA ASP A 3 10.96 -14.16 14.81
C ASP A 3 9.52 -13.62 14.78
N LEU A 4 8.78 -13.86 13.70
CA LEU A 4 7.35 -13.58 13.67
C LEU A 4 6.57 -14.33 14.75
N LYS A 5 6.91 -15.59 15.02
CA LYS A 5 6.28 -16.40 16.08
C LYS A 5 6.47 -15.84 17.49
N LYS A 6 7.52 -15.04 17.70
CA LYS A 6 7.77 -14.37 19.00
C LYS A 6 6.91 -13.12 19.18
N CYS A 7 6.34 -12.57 18.10
CA CYS A 7 5.49 -11.39 18.17
C CYS A 7 4.11 -11.75 18.75
N PRO A 8 3.51 -10.87 19.57
CA PRO A 8 2.17 -11.07 20.11
C PRO A 8 1.10 -11.09 19.00
N ASP A 9 -0.03 -11.74 19.27
CA ASP A 9 -1.22 -11.69 18.43
C ASP A 9 -1.82 -10.30 18.40
N ALA A 10 -2.38 -9.91 17.25
CA ALA A 10 -3.15 -8.66 17.08
C ALA A 10 -2.44 -7.41 17.64
N TRP A 11 -1.15 -7.27 17.37
CA TRP A 11 -0.31 -6.18 17.88
C TRP A 11 0.08 -5.17 16.79
N ILE A 12 0.17 -5.58 15.52
CA ILE A 12 0.66 -4.81 14.39
C ILE A 12 -0.48 -4.08 13.70
N ASP A 13 -0.27 -2.80 13.39
CA ASP A 13 -1.27 -1.93 12.75
C ASP A 13 -1.25 -2.01 11.23
N ALA A 14 -0.12 -2.31 10.61
CA ALA A 14 0.03 -2.57 9.18
C ALA A 14 1.27 -3.42 8.88
N CYS A 15 1.22 -4.23 7.82
CA CYS A 15 2.38 -4.88 7.23
C CYS A 15 2.63 -4.28 5.86
N ILE A 16 3.84 -3.77 5.61
CA ILE A 16 4.25 -3.22 4.31
C ILE A 16 5.62 -3.80 4.01
N THR A 17 5.73 -4.61 2.95
CA THR A 17 6.91 -5.44 2.74
C THR A 17 7.26 -5.67 1.28
N ASP A 18 8.55 -5.84 1.01
CA ASP A 18 9.13 -6.17 -0.29
C ASP A 18 9.82 -7.54 -0.22
N PRO A 19 9.03 -8.64 -0.24
CA PRO A 19 9.56 -9.98 -0.06
C PRO A 19 10.31 -10.48 -1.31
N PRO A 20 11.03 -11.61 -1.22
CA PRO A 20 11.55 -12.33 -2.39
C PRO A 20 10.45 -12.59 -3.42
N TYR A 21 10.79 -12.39 -4.71
CA TYR A 21 9.82 -12.57 -5.80
C TYR A 21 9.85 -13.97 -6.41
N GLY A 22 10.86 -14.81 -6.06
CA GLY A 22 11.04 -16.13 -6.64
C GLY A 22 11.54 -16.09 -8.09
N MET A 23 12.30 -15.06 -8.43
CA MET A 23 12.87 -14.91 -9.79
C MET A 23 14.29 -15.49 -9.92
N GLY A 24 14.88 -15.96 -8.81
CA GLY A 24 16.22 -16.53 -8.78
C GLY A 24 17.33 -15.51 -9.08
N MET A 25 17.10 -14.23 -8.78
CA MET A 25 18.08 -13.17 -9.03
C MET A 25 19.19 -13.18 -7.97
N GLU A 26 18.88 -13.63 -6.77
CA GLU A 26 19.78 -13.75 -5.63
C GLU A 26 19.62 -15.16 -5.00
N HIS A 27 20.60 -15.56 -4.19
CA HIS A 27 20.61 -16.90 -3.56
C HIS A 27 19.45 -17.14 -2.58
N TRP A 28 18.81 -16.10 -2.10
CA TRP A 28 17.64 -16.15 -1.23
C TRP A 28 16.29 -16.00 -1.99
N ASP A 29 16.32 -15.65 -3.29
CA ASP A 29 15.14 -15.36 -4.12
C ASP A 29 14.66 -16.60 -4.90
N HIS A 30 14.45 -17.73 -4.21
CA HIS A 30 14.06 -19.01 -4.85
C HIS A 30 12.56 -19.16 -5.11
N SER A 31 11.72 -18.54 -4.28
CA SER A 31 10.27 -18.63 -4.37
C SER A 31 9.58 -17.43 -3.70
N VAL A 32 8.32 -17.19 -4.04
CA VAL A 32 7.48 -16.31 -3.24
C VAL A 32 7.34 -16.88 -1.83
N PRO A 33 7.15 -16.04 -0.79
CA PRO A 33 6.95 -16.52 0.57
C PRO A 33 5.80 -17.52 0.67
N SER A 34 6.01 -18.56 1.49
CA SER A 34 5.00 -19.59 1.73
C SER A 34 3.79 -19.05 2.48
N VAL A 35 2.67 -19.75 2.39
CA VAL A 35 1.44 -19.46 3.14
C VAL A 35 1.69 -19.37 4.66
N ASP A 36 2.64 -20.14 5.19
CA ASP A 36 2.96 -20.13 6.62
C ASP A 36 3.44 -18.77 7.13
N ILE A 37 4.23 -18.06 6.31
CA ILE A 37 4.68 -16.71 6.66
C ILE A 37 3.47 -15.77 6.71
N TRP A 38 2.58 -15.84 5.72
CA TRP A 38 1.38 -15.01 5.67
C TRP A 38 0.38 -15.36 6.78
N ASN A 39 0.32 -16.62 7.22
CA ASN A 39 -0.43 -17.03 8.42
C ASN A 39 0.07 -16.30 9.66
N GLU A 40 1.39 -16.23 9.86
CA GLU A 40 1.98 -15.53 10.99
C GLU A 40 1.79 -14.01 10.87
N VAL A 41 1.96 -13.43 9.66
CA VAL A 41 1.63 -12.02 9.41
C VAL A 41 0.18 -11.74 9.78
N LYS A 42 -0.77 -12.57 9.32
CA LYS A 42 -2.18 -12.43 9.69
C LYS A 42 -2.40 -12.53 11.21
N ARG A 43 -1.71 -13.46 11.89
CA ARG A 43 -1.84 -13.63 13.35
C ARG A 43 -1.46 -12.36 14.08
N VAL A 44 -0.31 -11.77 13.75
CA VAL A 44 0.22 -10.59 14.44
C VAL A 44 -0.50 -9.29 14.06
N LEU A 45 -1.13 -9.22 12.89
CA LEU A 45 -1.94 -8.07 12.49
C LEU A 45 -3.17 -7.91 13.38
N LYS A 46 -3.54 -6.68 13.71
CA LYS A 46 -4.82 -6.35 14.34
C LYS A 46 -5.98 -6.64 13.38
N PRO A 47 -7.19 -6.95 13.87
CA PRO A 47 -8.38 -7.00 13.02
C PRO A 47 -8.53 -5.73 12.19
N GLY A 48 -8.82 -5.86 10.90
CA GLY A 48 -8.93 -4.74 9.97
C GLY A 48 -7.61 -4.18 9.45
N ALA A 49 -6.46 -4.56 10.01
CA ALA A 49 -5.15 -4.08 9.54
C ALA A 49 -4.84 -4.55 8.11
N PHE A 50 -4.12 -3.72 7.37
CA PHE A 50 -3.72 -4.00 5.99
C PHE A 50 -2.37 -4.70 5.91
N CYS A 51 -2.23 -5.53 4.88
CA CYS A 51 -0.99 -6.16 4.46
C CYS A 51 -0.72 -5.80 3.00
N LEU A 52 0.40 -5.12 2.74
CA LEU A 52 0.87 -4.76 1.42
C LEU A 52 2.13 -5.55 1.10
N SER A 53 2.10 -6.29 -0.02
CA SER A 53 3.24 -7.06 -0.48
C SER A 53 3.60 -6.70 -1.91
N PHE A 54 4.80 -6.18 -2.10
CA PHE A 54 5.36 -5.99 -3.44
C PHE A 54 5.60 -7.34 -4.10
N CYS A 55 5.58 -7.37 -5.43
CA CYS A 55 5.94 -8.56 -6.20
C CYS A 55 6.25 -8.23 -7.66
N SER A 56 6.80 -9.21 -8.39
CA SER A 56 6.98 -9.06 -9.82
C SER A 56 5.65 -9.24 -10.57
N PRO A 57 5.44 -8.56 -11.71
CA PRO A 57 4.25 -8.79 -12.55
C PRO A 57 4.10 -10.25 -12.98
N GLN A 58 5.21 -10.95 -13.17
CA GLN A 58 5.23 -12.33 -13.63
C GLN A 58 4.71 -13.31 -12.58
N LEU A 59 4.95 -13.03 -11.30
CA LEU A 59 4.61 -13.94 -10.19
C LEU A 59 3.52 -13.36 -9.27
N TYR A 60 2.88 -12.26 -9.67
CA TYR A 60 1.81 -11.63 -8.91
C TYR A 60 0.71 -12.62 -8.50
N HIS A 61 0.27 -13.47 -9.43
CA HIS A 61 -0.77 -14.45 -9.17
C HIS A 61 -0.40 -15.42 -8.04
N ARG A 62 0.87 -15.84 -7.96
CA ARG A 62 1.34 -16.74 -6.89
C ARG A 62 1.40 -16.02 -5.55
N MET A 63 1.91 -14.78 -5.54
CA MET A 63 1.96 -13.96 -4.33
C MET A 63 0.55 -13.68 -3.80
N ALA A 64 -0.36 -13.24 -4.67
CA ALA A 64 -1.73 -12.95 -4.30
C ALA A 64 -2.45 -14.22 -3.78
N SER A 65 -2.26 -15.37 -4.41
CA SER A 65 -2.82 -16.64 -3.95
C SER A 65 -2.26 -17.05 -2.59
N ALA A 66 -0.93 -16.95 -2.36
CA ALA A 66 -0.34 -17.30 -1.08
C ALA A 66 -0.85 -16.40 0.07
N VAL A 67 -1.06 -15.10 -0.21
CA VAL A 67 -1.66 -14.16 0.74
C VAL A 67 -3.12 -14.52 1.02
N ASP A 68 -3.92 -14.80 -0.02
CA ASP A 68 -5.34 -15.16 0.11
C ASP A 68 -5.55 -16.49 0.82
N ASP A 69 -4.74 -17.51 0.49
CA ASP A 69 -4.75 -18.85 1.11
C ASP A 69 -4.45 -18.80 2.63
N SER A 70 -3.75 -17.77 3.10
CA SER A 70 -3.56 -17.52 4.53
C SER A 70 -4.83 -17.02 5.23
N GLY A 71 -5.86 -16.63 4.46
CA GLY A 71 -7.10 -16.02 4.93
C GLY A 71 -6.99 -14.51 5.19
N LEU A 72 -5.96 -13.83 4.66
CA LEU A 72 -5.98 -12.40 4.44
C LEU A 72 -6.86 -12.12 3.21
N LEU A 73 -7.76 -11.14 3.31
CA LEU A 73 -8.69 -10.81 2.22
C LEU A 73 -7.99 -9.91 1.20
N VAL A 74 -7.69 -10.40 0.02
CA VAL A 74 -7.17 -9.56 -1.06
C VAL A 74 -8.26 -8.56 -1.47
N LYS A 75 -7.96 -7.27 -1.40
CA LYS A 75 -8.92 -6.16 -1.62
C LYS A 75 -8.67 -5.39 -2.89
N ASP A 76 -7.40 -5.20 -3.24
CA ASP A 76 -7.00 -4.35 -4.36
C ASP A 76 -5.58 -4.71 -4.81
N GLN A 77 -5.14 -4.05 -5.86
CA GLN A 77 -3.78 -4.06 -6.34
C GLN A 77 -3.32 -2.61 -6.55
N ILE A 78 -2.15 -2.25 -6.01
CA ILE A 78 -1.49 -1.01 -6.39
C ILE A 78 -0.50 -1.31 -7.50
N ILE A 79 -0.47 -0.47 -8.53
CA ILE A 79 0.50 -0.52 -9.62
C ILE A 79 1.50 0.61 -9.42
N TRP A 80 2.75 0.24 -9.13
CA TRP A 80 3.83 1.21 -9.14
C TRP A 80 4.48 1.26 -10.52
N MET A 81 4.30 2.39 -11.21
CA MET A 81 4.86 2.65 -12.55
C MET A 81 6.34 3.00 -12.46
N ILE A 82 7.17 2.28 -13.23
CA ILE A 82 8.63 2.44 -13.25
C ILE A 82 9.09 2.51 -14.71
N THR A 83 9.45 3.70 -15.18
CA THR A 83 9.87 3.91 -16.59
C THR A 83 11.34 3.55 -16.85
N THR A 84 12.14 3.41 -15.78
CA THR A 84 13.61 3.25 -15.85
C THR A 84 14.11 1.82 -15.91
N LYS A 85 13.24 0.80 -15.85
CA LYS A 85 13.64 -0.60 -15.95
C LYS A 85 14.27 -0.92 -17.31
N MET A 86 15.20 -1.88 -17.33
CA MET A 86 15.84 -2.30 -18.57
C MET A 86 14.90 -3.13 -19.46
N ALA A 87 15.04 -2.97 -20.78
CA ALA A 87 14.31 -3.78 -21.74
C ALA A 87 14.80 -5.24 -21.71
N LYS A 88 13.86 -6.17 -21.84
CA LYS A 88 14.20 -7.59 -22.00
C LYS A 88 14.58 -7.87 -23.47
N LYS A 89 15.55 -8.74 -23.71
CA LYS A 89 16.05 -9.06 -25.06
C LYS A 89 14.96 -9.54 -26.03
N ASN A 90 14.03 -10.36 -25.54
CA ASN A 90 12.97 -10.98 -26.35
C ASN A 90 11.59 -10.81 -25.67
N GLY A 91 11.32 -9.67 -25.08
CA GLY A 91 10.06 -9.44 -24.38
C GLY A 91 9.75 -7.96 -24.16
N LEU A 92 8.61 -7.70 -23.59
CA LEU A 92 8.21 -6.33 -23.24
C LEU A 92 9.13 -5.77 -22.16
N LYS A 93 9.45 -4.47 -22.26
CA LYS A 93 10.12 -3.73 -21.20
C LYS A 93 9.19 -3.70 -19.99
N PRO A 94 9.62 -4.19 -18.81
CA PRO A 94 8.80 -4.04 -17.60
C PRO A 94 8.63 -2.55 -17.28
N ALA A 95 7.42 -2.12 -17.00
CA ALA A 95 7.12 -0.73 -16.69
C ALA A 95 6.37 -0.56 -15.37
N HIS A 96 6.19 -1.62 -14.59
CA HIS A 96 5.53 -1.56 -13.29
C HIS A 96 5.98 -2.65 -12.34
N GLU A 97 5.71 -2.44 -11.06
CA GLU A 97 5.67 -3.46 -10.03
C GLU A 97 4.29 -3.42 -9.37
N PRO A 98 3.58 -4.55 -9.27
CA PRO A 98 2.33 -4.63 -8.56
C PRO A 98 2.58 -4.80 -7.06
N VAL A 99 1.64 -4.29 -6.26
CA VAL A 99 1.58 -4.51 -4.81
C VAL A 99 0.24 -5.17 -4.50
N VAL A 100 0.26 -6.33 -3.87
CA VAL A 100 -0.95 -6.96 -3.34
C VAL A 100 -1.43 -6.12 -2.16
N VAL A 101 -2.69 -5.72 -2.16
CA VAL A 101 -3.34 -5.05 -1.02
C VAL A 101 -4.32 -6.02 -0.40
N ALA A 102 -3.98 -6.52 0.77
CA ALA A 102 -4.82 -7.44 1.52
C ALA A 102 -5.17 -6.87 2.90
N GLN A 103 -6.20 -7.42 3.53
CA GLN A 103 -6.71 -6.96 4.81
C GLN A 103 -7.06 -8.13 5.71
N LYS A 104 -6.63 -8.09 6.97
CA LYS A 104 -7.18 -9.00 7.97
C LYS A 104 -8.65 -8.68 8.20
N LYS A 105 -9.50 -9.70 8.23
CA LYS A 105 -10.94 -9.53 8.41
C LYS A 105 -11.23 -8.61 9.60
N PRO A 106 -11.99 -7.51 9.41
CA PRO A 106 -12.42 -6.65 10.52
C PRO A 106 -13.35 -7.39 11.50
N GLU A 107 -13.36 -6.96 12.75
CA GLU A 107 -14.35 -7.38 13.73
C GLU A 107 -15.61 -6.52 13.62
N GLY A 108 -16.74 -7.13 13.29
CA GLY A 108 -18.00 -6.42 13.13
C GLY A 108 -18.03 -5.46 11.94
N THR A 109 -18.58 -4.27 12.15
CA THR A 109 -18.58 -3.22 11.13
C THR A 109 -17.23 -2.52 11.05
N ILE A 110 -16.90 -1.90 9.92
CA ILE A 110 -15.64 -1.14 9.77
C ILE A 110 -15.52 -0.06 10.86
N GLN A 111 -16.62 0.63 11.19
CA GLN A 111 -16.62 1.65 12.24
C GLN A 111 -16.33 1.04 13.62
N ALA A 112 -17.01 -0.03 13.99
CA ALA A 112 -16.77 -0.71 15.27
C ALA A 112 -15.33 -1.25 15.38
N ASN A 113 -14.79 -1.76 14.29
CA ASN A 113 -13.41 -2.21 14.23
C ASN A 113 -12.44 -1.03 14.41
N PHE A 114 -12.68 0.09 13.73
CA PHE A 114 -11.85 1.28 13.85
C PHE A 114 -11.88 1.85 15.27
N ASP A 115 -13.06 1.93 15.88
CA ASP A 115 -13.22 2.43 17.25
C ASP A 115 -12.47 1.57 18.27
N LYS A 116 -12.39 0.25 18.02
CA LYS A 116 -11.74 -0.70 18.94
C LYS A 116 -10.23 -0.83 18.68
N TRP A 117 -9.83 -0.91 17.42
CA TRP A 117 -8.48 -1.30 17.01
C TRP A 117 -7.66 -0.18 16.37
N GLY A 118 -8.30 0.92 15.95
CA GLY A 118 -7.67 2.01 15.19
C GLY A 118 -7.30 1.63 13.74
N THR A 119 -7.75 0.47 13.26
CA THR A 119 -7.42 -0.10 11.95
C THR A 119 -8.69 -0.34 11.12
N GLY A 120 -8.53 -0.66 9.83
CA GLY A 120 -9.65 -1.03 8.96
C GLY A 120 -10.02 0.01 7.91
N VAL A 121 -9.40 1.18 7.95
CA VAL A 121 -9.66 2.31 7.04
C VAL A 121 -8.38 2.68 6.30
N VAL A 122 -8.51 2.99 5.01
CA VAL A 122 -7.43 3.63 4.23
C VAL A 122 -7.58 5.13 4.38
N ASP A 123 -6.54 5.81 4.85
CA ASP A 123 -6.56 7.26 5.08
C ASP A 123 -6.44 8.05 3.78
N THR A 124 -7.51 8.02 3.01
CA THR A 124 -7.57 8.72 1.72
C THR A 124 -7.81 10.21 1.86
N ASP A 125 -8.39 10.68 2.96
CA ASP A 125 -8.78 12.08 3.09
C ASP A 125 -7.59 12.98 3.45
N ASN A 126 -6.67 12.52 4.30
CA ASN A 126 -5.44 13.25 4.63
C ASN A 126 -4.36 13.08 3.54
N ASN A 127 -4.52 12.13 2.62
CA ASN A 127 -3.53 11.80 1.58
C ASN A 127 -4.00 12.12 0.16
N ARG A 128 -4.85 13.13 -0.01
CA ARG A 128 -5.34 13.56 -1.33
C ARG A 128 -4.22 14.07 -2.21
N THR A 129 -4.29 13.76 -3.49
CA THR A 129 -3.42 14.36 -4.52
C THR A 129 -3.92 15.78 -4.80
N PRO A 130 -3.12 16.83 -4.57
CA PRO A 130 -3.53 18.21 -4.79
C PRO A 130 -4.01 18.46 -6.22
N TRP A 131 -4.89 19.44 -6.41
CA TRP A 131 -5.28 19.90 -7.72
C TRP A 131 -4.12 20.70 -8.36
N ASP A 132 -3.92 20.46 -9.64
CA ASP A 132 -3.12 21.35 -10.48
C ASP A 132 -4.04 22.49 -10.96
N GLY A 133 -4.01 23.62 -10.25
CA GLY A 133 -4.92 24.75 -10.46
C GLY A 133 -6.27 24.63 -9.71
N LYS A 134 -7.32 25.20 -10.30
CA LYS A 134 -8.66 25.17 -9.68
C LYS A 134 -9.30 23.78 -9.80
N PRO A 135 -10.00 23.31 -8.76
CA PRO A 135 -10.79 22.08 -8.85
C PRO A 135 -11.77 22.17 -10.03
N PRO A 136 -12.02 21.08 -10.76
CA PRO A 136 -12.97 21.11 -11.86
C PRO A 136 -14.38 21.43 -11.33
N THR A 137 -15.01 22.43 -11.91
CA THR A 137 -16.42 22.76 -11.67
C THR A 137 -17.26 21.93 -12.64
N GLY A 138 -18.15 21.10 -12.12
CA GLY A 138 -19.17 20.47 -12.96
C GLY A 138 -18.96 19.00 -13.33
N TRP A 139 -18.10 18.27 -12.65
CA TRP A 139 -17.92 16.83 -12.90
C TRP A 139 -18.59 15.99 -11.84
N VAL A 140 -19.90 15.81 -11.88
CA VAL A 140 -20.55 14.59 -11.38
C VAL A 140 -21.89 14.36 -12.08
N LYS A 141 -21.89 14.00 -13.34
CA LYS A 141 -22.94 13.13 -13.86
C LYS A 141 -22.47 11.70 -13.61
N GLY A 142 -22.99 11.05 -12.56
CA GLY A 142 -22.76 9.62 -12.29
C GLY A 142 -21.84 9.26 -11.11
N GLY A 143 -21.50 10.18 -10.24
CA GLY A 143 -20.76 9.85 -9.02
C GLY A 143 -21.62 9.03 -8.07
N HIS A 144 -21.18 7.82 -7.72
CA HIS A 144 -21.76 7.09 -6.62
C HIS A 144 -21.71 7.97 -5.37
N GLN A 145 -22.84 8.23 -4.72
CA GLN A 145 -22.86 8.84 -3.42
C GLN A 145 -21.99 7.97 -2.49
N ARG A 146 -20.81 8.49 -2.08
CA ARG A 146 -20.11 7.91 -0.95
C ARG A 146 -21.08 7.96 0.22
N ARG A 147 -21.42 6.80 0.76
CA ARG A 147 -22.16 6.73 2.01
C ARG A 147 -21.32 7.48 3.05
N LYS A 148 -21.80 8.66 3.47
CA LYS A 148 -21.29 9.26 4.70
C LYS A 148 -21.61 8.25 5.80
N PHE A 149 -20.61 7.84 6.56
CA PHE A 149 -20.81 7.14 7.81
C PHE A 149 -21.51 8.11 8.78
N GLY A 150 -22.82 8.04 8.86
CA GLY A 150 -23.67 8.84 9.72
C GLY A 150 -25.06 8.23 9.68
N LYS A 151 -25.66 8.16 10.86
CA LYS A 151 -26.94 7.52 11.16
C LYS A 151 -28.00 7.76 10.09
N GLU A 152 -28.78 6.68 9.82
CA GLU A 152 -30.01 6.54 9.07
C GLU A 152 -29.87 6.12 7.60
N GLY A 153 -29.96 4.79 7.42
CA GLY A 153 -30.23 4.17 6.15
C GLY A 153 -31.68 4.36 5.74
N LYS A 154 -31.93 5.30 4.83
CA LYS A 154 -33.06 5.24 3.90
C LYS A 154 -32.55 5.66 2.53
N THR A 155 -32.37 4.68 1.66
CA THR A 155 -32.29 4.90 0.21
C THR A 155 -33.71 5.21 -0.29
N THR A 156 -34.12 6.43 -0.22
CA THR A 156 -35.22 6.92 -1.04
C THR A 156 -34.59 7.32 -2.38
N GLY A 157 -34.91 6.55 -3.43
CA GLY A 157 -34.53 6.86 -4.81
C GLY A 157 -35.27 8.06 -5.34
N THR A 158 -34.95 9.23 -4.86
CA THR A 158 -35.22 10.48 -5.56
C THR A 158 -33.93 10.83 -6.30
N GLN A 159 -34.06 11.15 -7.58
CA GLN A 159 -33.02 11.82 -8.35
C GLN A 159 -32.60 13.06 -7.52
N ALA A 160 -31.58 12.87 -6.67
CA ALA A 160 -30.95 13.99 -6.03
C ALA A 160 -30.48 14.90 -7.17
N GLU A 161 -30.95 16.12 -7.21
CA GLU A 161 -30.32 17.18 -7.97
C GLU A 161 -28.84 17.09 -7.61
N PHE A 162 -28.03 16.62 -8.55
CA PHE A 162 -26.57 16.66 -8.42
C PHE A 162 -26.21 18.12 -8.42
N GLY A 163 -26.35 18.72 -7.24
CA GLY A 163 -25.91 20.07 -6.97
C GLY A 163 -24.47 20.20 -7.43
N LYS A 164 -24.09 21.38 -7.80
CA LYS A 164 -22.73 21.82 -8.11
C LYS A 164 -21.84 21.64 -6.86
N GLU A 165 -21.70 20.39 -6.39
CA GLU A 165 -20.73 20.09 -5.35
C GLU A 165 -19.37 20.25 -6.00
N ASN A 166 -18.71 21.33 -5.64
CA ASN A 166 -17.34 21.60 -6.00
C ASN A 166 -16.52 20.40 -5.57
N ALA A 167 -15.61 19.95 -6.46
CA ALA A 167 -14.65 18.92 -6.10
C ALA A 167 -13.97 19.30 -4.77
N ASN A 168 -13.68 18.30 -3.92
CA ASN A 168 -13.07 18.56 -2.62
C ASN A 168 -11.82 19.44 -2.79
N PRO A 169 -11.76 20.64 -2.16
CA PRO A 169 -10.66 21.58 -2.35
C PRO A 169 -9.30 20.98 -1.93
N ALA A 170 -9.29 20.00 -1.04
CA ALA A 170 -8.07 19.34 -0.59
C ALA A 170 -7.43 18.44 -1.66
N GLY A 171 -8.11 18.15 -2.78
CA GLY A 171 -7.54 17.36 -3.85
C GLY A 171 -8.34 16.11 -4.21
N ARG A 172 -7.73 15.29 -5.08
CA ARG A 172 -8.28 14.01 -5.54
C ARG A 172 -8.02 12.91 -4.52
N VAL A 173 -8.93 11.94 -4.47
CA VAL A 173 -8.67 10.70 -3.74
C VAL A 173 -7.47 9.99 -4.37
N PRO A 174 -6.53 9.47 -3.57
CA PRO A 174 -5.44 8.67 -4.08
C PRO A 174 -5.92 7.51 -4.95
N MET A 175 -5.21 7.26 -6.03
CA MET A 175 -5.50 6.16 -6.94
C MET A 175 -4.60 4.96 -6.63
N ASN A 176 -5.03 3.78 -7.06
CA ASN A 176 -4.24 2.55 -6.97
C ASN A 176 -3.16 2.42 -8.07
N ILE A 177 -2.87 3.51 -8.78
CA ILE A 177 -1.71 3.64 -9.67
C ILE A 177 -0.86 4.79 -9.16
N VAL A 178 0.41 4.54 -8.92
CA VAL A 178 1.39 5.52 -8.46
C VAL A 178 2.60 5.50 -9.40
N GLY A 179 3.22 6.64 -9.65
CA GLY A 179 4.39 6.71 -10.51
C GLY A 179 4.43 7.93 -11.42
N TYR A 180 5.40 7.93 -12.32
CA TYR A 180 5.61 9.01 -13.27
C TYR A 180 4.98 8.71 -14.62
N PHE A 181 4.31 9.70 -15.15
CA PHE A 181 3.81 9.74 -16.52
C PHE A 181 4.54 10.86 -17.28
N ASP A 182 5.01 10.58 -18.47
CA ASP A 182 5.75 11.55 -19.29
C ASP A 182 4.84 12.70 -19.77
N ASP A 183 3.53 12.46 -19.86
CA ASP A 183 2.55 13.50 -20.19
C ASP A 183 2.08 14.24 -18.93
N PRO A 184 2.38 15.54 -18.78
CA PRO A 184 1.92 16.35 -17.65
C PRO A 184 0.40 16.39 -17.49
N LYS A 185 -0.36 16.21 -18.58
CA LYS A 185 -1.82 16.15 -18.53
C LYS A 185 -2.32 14.93 -17.74
N HIS A 186 -1.58 13.82 -17.79
CA HIS A 186 -1.90 12.61 -17.04
C HIS A 186 -1.22 12.60 -15.67
N GLN A 187 0.02 13.08 -15.54
CA GLN A 187 0.75 13.11 -14.29
C GLN A 187 -0.03 13.73 -13.13
N LYS A 188 -0.80 14.75 -13.39
CA LYS A 188 -1.62 15.45 -12.38
C LYS A 188 -2.66 14.57 -11.67
N TYR A 189 -2.96 13.38 -12.18
CA TYR A 189 -3.92 12.46 -11.58
C TYR A 189 -3.28 11.46 -10.62
N PHE A 190 -1.97 11.28 -10.69
CA PHE A 190 -1.27 10.22 -10.01
C PHE A 190 -0.22 10.77 -9.05
N TYR A 191 -0.12 10.14 -7.89
CA TYR A 191 0.99 10.41 -7.00
C TYR A 191 2.30 9.95 -7.65
N ALA A 192 3.29 10.84 -7.70
CA ALA A 192 4.61 10.54 -8.24
C ALA A 192 5.63 10.52 -7.08
N PRO A 193 6.11 9.34 -6.67
CA PRO A 193 7.19 9.26 -5.70
C PRO A 193 8.46 9.88 -6.31
N ARG A 194 9.00 10.91 -5.66
CA ARG A 194 10.26 11.55 -6.09
C ARG A 194 11.42 10.79 -5.48
N VAL A 195 12.22 10.14 -6.32
CA VAL A 195 13.51 9.58 -5.91
C VAL A 195 14.54 10.70 -5.97
N THR A 196 15.00 11.17 -4.82
CA THR A 196 16.13 12.11 -4.78
C THR A 196 17.45 11.35 -4.88
N ARG A 197 18.50 11.98 -5.44
CA ARG A 197 19.85 11.39 -5.45
C ARG A 197 20.35 11.06 -4.03
N LYS A 198 19.91 11.82 -3.03
CA LYS A 198 20.23 11.66 -1.63
C LYS A 198 19.63 10.40 -1.01
N GLU A 199 18.47 9.94 -1.51
CA GLU A 199 17.83 8.70 -1.05
C GLU A 199 18.57 7.43 -1.48
N ARG A 200 19.42 7.51 -2.51
CA ARG A 200 20.26 6.37 -2.93
C ARG A 200 21.44 6.12 -1.99
N GLY A 201 21.77 7.09 -1.13
CA GLY A 201 22.84 6.99 -0.12
C GLY A 201 24.19 6.50 -0.67
N GLU A 202 25.29 7.10 -0.25
CA GLU A 202 26.64 6.62 -0.61
C GLU A 202 27.01 5.26 0.01
N PHE A 203 26.17 4.75 0.93
CA PHE A 203 26.43 3.55 1.73
C PHE A 203 25.35 2.45 1.59
N ASN A 204 24.43 2.56 0.65
CA ASN A 204 23.38 1.56 0.48
C ASN A 204 23.81 0.54 -0.59
N ASP A 205 24.37 -0.58 -0.15
CA ASP A 205 24.80 -1.69 -1.01
C ASP A 205 23.66 -2.60 -1.45
N HIS A 206 22.42 -2.32 -1.01
CA HIS A 206 21.26 -3.15 -1.40
C HIS A 206 20.94 -2.93 -2.89
N PRO A 207 20.81 -4.00 -3.69
CA PRO A 207 20.70 -3.89 -5.15
C PRO A 207 19.44 -3.16 -5.63
N THR A 208 18.34 -3.17 -4.86
CA THR A 208 17.06 -2.59 -5.28
C THR A 208 16.27 -1.96 -4.12
N PRO A 209 16.78 -0.90 -3.45
CA PRO A 209 16.01 -0.26 -2.40
C PRO A 209 14.74 0.37 -2.96
N LYS A 210 13.60 0.21 -2.27
CA LYS A 210 12.38 0.92 -2.63
C LYS A 210 12.51 2.42 -2.32
N PRO A 211 11.97 3.32 -3.17
CA PRO A 211 11.99 4.76 -2.90
C PRO A 211 11.32 5.07 -1.56
N ILE A 212 11.99 5.81 -0.68
CA ILE A 212 11.42 6.20 0.62
C ILE A 212 10.12 6.98 0.43
N SER A 213 10.04 7.83 -0.58
CA SER A 213 8.83 8.58 -0.89
C SER A 213 7.63 7.69 -1.25
N LEU A 214 7.86 6.57 -1.95
CA LEU A 214 6.82 5.58 -2.21
C LEU A 214 6.38 4.91 -0.91
N MET A 215 7.34 4.43 -0.10
CA MET A 215 7.04 3.79 1.17
C MET A 215 6.32 4.74 2.12
N THR A 216 6.71 6.02 2.18
CA THR A 216 6.03 7.08 2.94
C THR A 216 4.56 7.21 2.52
N HIS A 217 4.28 7.22 1.22
CA HIS A 217 2.90 7.30 0.72
C HIS A 217 2.06 6.10 1.17
N LEU A 218 2.62 4.88 1.07
CA LEU A 218 1.93 3.66 1.51
C LEU A 218 1.72 3.63 3.04
N VAL A 219 2.73 4.03 3.81
CA VAL A 219 2.65 4.13 5.28
C VAL A 219 1.53 5.09 5.70
N ARG A 220 1.45 6.27 5.09
CA ARG A 220 0.39 7.25 5.37
C ARG A 220 -1.01 6.72 5.08
N LEU A 221 -1.17 6.02 3.96
CA LEU A 221 -2.47 5.50 3.53
C LEU A 221 -2.97 4.34 4.39
N PHE A 222 -2.08 3.42 4.78
CA PHE A 222 -2.46 2.11 5.28
C PHE A 222 -2.12 1.86 6.75
N SER A 223 -1.48 2.81 7.43
CA SER A 223 -1.18 2.71 8.86
C SER A 223 -1.66 3.94 9.64
N PRO A 224 -2.26 3.76 10.84
CA PRO A 224 -2.64 4.88 11.69
C PRO A 224 -1.41 5.62 12.23
N GLU A 225 -1.57 6.90 12.57
CA GLU A 225 -0.53 7.66 13.29
C GLU A 225 -0.17 7.00 14.63
N GLY A 226 1.12 6.96 14.96
CA GLY A 226 1.62 6.29 16.16
C GLY A 226 1.53 4.77 16.14
N GLY A 227 0.93 4.17 15.11
CA GLY A 227 0.79 2.74 14.91
C GLY A 227 2.14 2.04 14.65
N THR A 228 2.13 0.72 14.71
CA THR A 228 3.31 -0.14 14.45
C THR A 228 3.24 -0.74 13.06
N VAL A 229 4.25 -0.47 12.24
CA VAL A 229 4.42 -1.06 10.90
C VAL A 229 5.40 -2.23 10.98
N LEU A 230 5.04 -3.36 10.41
CA LEU A 230 5.87 -4.56 10.27
C LEU A 230 6.39 -4.69 8.84
N ASP A 231 7.66 -5.02 8.72
CA ASP A 231 8.27 -5.51 7.48
C ASP A 231 9.05 -6.79 7.77
N PRO A 232 8.49 -7.99 7.44
CA PRO A 232 9.14 -9.26 7.71
C PRO A 232 10.26 -9.63 6.71
N PHE A 233 10.54 -8.73 5.74
CA PHE A 233 11.63 -8.85 4.75
C PHE A 233 12.29 -7.48 4.57
N CYS A 234 12.82 -6.95 5.67
CA CYS A 234 13.11 -5.53 5.82
C CYS A 234 14.27 -5.04 4.93
N GLY A 235 15.19 -5.90 4.51
CA GLY A 235 16.32 -5.55 3.64
C GLY A 235 17.02 -4.27 4.09
N SER A 236 17.13 -3.30 3.19
CA SER A 236 17.77 -1.99 3.44
C SER A 236 17.01 -1.07 4.40
N GLY A 237 15.85 -1.47 4.92
CA GLY A 237 15.07 -0.69 5.88
C GLY A 237 14.28 0.48 5.32
N SER A 238 14.03 0.53 4.01
CA SER A 238 13.28 1.64 3.38
C SER A 238 11.89 1.84 4.01
N THR A 239 11.18 0.73 4.32
CA THR A 239 9.90 0.75 5.04
C THR A 239 10.06 1.37 6.43
N GLY A 240 11.11 0.99 7.15
CA GLY A 240 11.42 1.48 8.50
C GLY A 240 11.68 2.97 8.52
N ILE A 241 12.52 3.46 7.61
CA ILE A 241 12.82 4.90 7.47
C ILE A 241 11.52 5.67 7.21
N ALA A 242 10.67 5.17 6.30
CA ALA A 242 9.40 5.80 5.98
C ALA A 242 8.46 5.82 7.19
N ALA A 243 8.33 4.69 7.90
CA ALA A 243 7.48 4.59 9.08
C ALA A 243 7.90 5.55 10.20
N LEU A 244 9.20 5.58 10.52
CA LEU A 244 9.75 6.46 11.55
C LEU A 244 9.61 7.94 11.20
N ASN A 245 9.87 8.32 9.95
CA ASN A 245 9.69 9.70 9.47
C ASN A 245 8.24 10.18 9.57
N GLU A 246 7.28 9.26 9.52
CA GLU A 246 5.85 9.55 9.62
C GLU A 246 5.29 9.34 11.05
N GLY A 247 6.14 9.23 12.04
CA GLY A 247 5.73 9.09 13.44
C GLY A 247 5.12 7.73 13.78
N ARG A 248 5.39 6.69 12.98
CA ARG A 248 5.00 5.30 13.26
C ARG A 248 6.13 4.58 13.98
N LYS A 249 5.82 3.53 14.70
CA LYS A 249 6.78 2.55 15.21
C LYS A 249 7.10 1.54 14.10
N PHE A 250 8.26 0.93 14.15
CA PHE A 250 8.69 -0.02 13.13
C PHE A 250 9.27 -1.30 13.75
N ILE A 251 8.93 -2.42 13.12
CA ILE A 251 9.53 -3.72 13.36
C ILE A 251 9.97 -4.29 12.03
N GLY A 252 11.27 -4.45 11.87
CA GLY A 252 11.89 -5.09 10.72
C GLY A 252 12.43 -6.46 11.10
N ILE A 253 12.25 -7.44 10.24
CA ILE A 253 12.85 -8.77 10.32
C ILE A 253 13.58 -9.02 9.02
N ASP A 254 14.79 -9.54 9.11
CA ASP A 254 15.58 -9.98 7.96
C ASP A 254 16.35 -11.25 8.27
N LEU A 255 16.73 -12.00 7.24
CA LEU A 255 17.59 -13.18 7.37
C LEU A 255 19.06 -12.79 7.50
N GLU A 256 19.45 -11.69 6.87
CA GLU A 256 20.79 -11.18 6.88
C GLU A 256 20.92 -9.99 7.83
N LYS A 257 22.09 -9.85 8.46
CA LYS A 257 22.41 -8.64 9.24
C LYS A 257 23.00 -7.62 8.27
N HIS A 258 22.27 -6.57 8.00
CA HIS A 258 22.73 -5.42 7.23
C HIS A 258 23.24 -4.31 8.15
#